data_a2b3d33baf07c91df67a3d41251431ed
#
_entry.id   a2b3d33baf07c91df67a3d41251431ed
#
_cell.length_a   1.000
_cell.length_b   1.000
_cell.length_c   1.000
_cell.angle_alpha   90.00
_cell.angle_beta   90.00
_cell.angle_gamma   90.00
#
_symmetry.space_group_name_H-M   'P 1'
#
loop_
_entity.id
_entity.type
_entity.pdbx_description
1 polymer ?
#
loop_
_entity_poly.entity_id
_entity_poly.type
_entity_poly.pdbx_seq_one_letter_code
_entity_poly.pdbx_strand_id
1 'polypeptide(L)'
;FTIYKIINNMSIFDLLGLDIGKFQQLLTRWNINVNAVYLQAVVDIFLFGLIVYLFCKGIKKLVKYLWNLTPFSARKMQNEYIHSALDHDFKEYLGEESQRQYIETQFLSTPPHEFDEPNKATTATTREPMDKFCDRIFKDNNPNERVYMVLAGSGMGKTTFMVNVFCHYVKQNMTRKGMNLDIRLLRLDDEKVLDDIKKISEDESIKPEKTILLLDALDENRYASENFVEFKRKLEDVMEPFGLVMITCRDQFFDNEKSIPTSTSWVSVTKDKNLISYNKIYISPFSDDDIKKYLALKYKNKKRRKQASRIAEKCKVLMARPLLLSYMDDLLDGNSEFKTIYEIYRVLIDKWLQREVNKIQSEEARSEQKYMLYDFSIRIARTIYENWKDTKSMLLSPEQMKDFMTRFHYSEVPYELKRRSLINRNVSGYYKFAHKSFLEFFLAQEYFHNPTSNFEFEGMDMARRFYEEMCISDFWDWQENDYIKLVQVKNKTYGVEDCLEINSDIDVEYSHLADALYAMHIQLKSVRFP
;
A
#
# COMPACT_ATOMS: atom_id res chain seq x y z
N PHE A 1 14.20 56.97 -35.02
CA PHE A 1 13.37 57.91 -35.82
C PHE A 1 13.76 57.92 -37.32
N THR A 2 15.04 57.84 -37.65
CA THR A 2 15.56 57.82 -39.01
C THR A 2 15.23 56.51 -39.75
N ILE A 3 15.31 55.37 -39.09
CA ILE A 3 14.97 54.04 -39.65
C ILE A 3 13.45 53.94 -39.93
N TYR A 4 12.61 54.50 -39.05
CA TYR A 4 11.16 54.54 -39.20
C TYR A 4 10.72 55.37 -40.42
N LYS A 5 11.44 56.48 -40.73
CA LYS A 5 11.20 57.30 -41.89
C LYS A 5 11.63 56.66 -43.22
N ILE A 6 12.68 55.81 -43.17
CA ILE A 6 13.15 55.09 -44.38
C ILE A 6 12.18 53.94 -44.71
N ILE A 7 11.69 53.23 -43.68
CA ILE A 7 10.76 52.10 -43.87
C ILE A 7 9.38 52.56 -44.37
N ASN A 8 8.92 53.76 -43.97
CA ASN A 8 7.61 54.30 -44.43
C ASN A 8 7.58 54.81 -45.89
N ASN A 9 8.74 54.98 -46.52
CA ASN A 9 8.81 55.47 -47.92
C ASN A 9 9.32 54.44 -48.92
N MET A 10 9.70 53.22 -48.48
CA MET A 10 10.10 52.14 -49.38
C MET A 10 8.98 51.12 -49.49
N SER A 11 8.58 50.79 -50.70
CA SER A 11 7.66 49.67 -50.95
C SER A 11 8.35 48.35 -50.58
N ILE A 12 7.57 47.38 -50.14
CA ILE A 12 8.10 46.01 -49.84
C ILE A 12 8.73 45.41 -51.08
N PHE A 13 8.33 45.78 -52.30
CA PHE A 13 8.96 45.40 -53.57
C PHE A 13 10.39 45.91 -53.68
N ASP A 14 10.65 47.15 -53.26
CA ASP A 14 12.01 47.72 -53.27
C ASP A 14 12.92 47.02 -52.29
N LEU A 15 12.36 46.58 -51.17
CA LEU A 15 13.09 45.81 -50.13
C LEU A 15 13.44 44.38 -50.57
N LEU A 16 12.63 43.78 -51.44
CA LEU A 16 12.83 42.44 -51.99
C LEU A 16 13.49 42.45 -53.38
N GLY A 17 13.83 43.64 -53.97
CA GLY A 17 14.44 43.76 -55.28
C GLY A 17 13.51 43.32 -56.44
N LEU A 18 12.18 43.38 -56.23
CA LEU A 18 11.20 42.98 -57.23
C LEU A 18 10.74 44.18 -58.06
N ASP A 19 10.85 44.07 -59.40
CA ASP A 19 10.48 45.10 -60.35
C ASP A 19 8.97 45.02 -60.72
N ILE A 20 8.18 45.89 -60.14
CA ILE A 20 6.72 45.99 -60.40
C ILE A 20 6.41 46.23 -61.85
N GLY A 21 7.26 47.01 -62.56
CA GLY A 21 7.06 47.33 -63.97
C GLY A 21 7.11 46.06 -64.84
N LYS A 22 8.02 45.12 -64.53
CA LYS A 22 8.10 43.82 -65.22
C LYS A 22 6.88 42.94 -64.94
N PHE A 23 6.39 42.96 -63.69
CA PHE A 23 5.19 42.21 -63.35
C PHE A 23 3.93 42.75 -63.97
N GLN A 24 3.81 44.10 -64.10
CA GLN A 24 2.73 44.76 -64.78
C GLN A 24 2.75 44.46 -66.28
N GLN A 25 3.93 44.45 -66.95
CA GLN A 25 4.09 44.03 -68.36
C GLN A 25 3.66 42.56 -68.57
N LEU A 26 3.87 41.68 -67.65
CA LEU A 26 3.42 40.29 -67.72
C LEU A 26 1.89 40.19 -67.64
N LEU A 27 1.21 40.99 -66.77
CA LEU A 27 -0.25 41.03 -66.62
C LEU A 27 -0.89 41.63 -67.86
N THR A 28 -0.30 42.69 -68.47
CA THR A 28 -0.75 43.26 -69.72
C THR A 28 -0.68 42.28 -70.87
N ARG A 29 0.35 41.44 -70.92
CA ARG A 29 0.49 40.37 -71.90
C ARG A 29 -0.62 39.31 -71.81
N TRP A 30 -1.21 39.14 -70.58
CA TRP A 30 -2.35 38.26 -70.35
C TRP A 30 -3.72 38.96 -70.43
N ASN A 31 -3.75 40.20 -71.03
CA ASN A 31 -4.95 40.99 -71.20
C ASN A 31 -5.62 41.41 -69.86
N ILE A 32 -4.87 41.46 -68.77
CA ILE A 32 -5.32 41.87 -67.46
C ILE A 32 -4.86 43.34 -67.24
N ASN A 33 -5.76 44.31 -67.43
CA ASN A 33 -5.48 45.73 -67.22
C ASN A 33 -5.69 46.10 -65.74
N VAL A 34 -4.64 46.07 -64.93
CA VAL A 34 -4.69 46.45 -63.52
C VAL A 34 -3.86 47.70 -63.28
N ASN A 35 -4.43 48.66 -62.58
CA ASN A 35 -3.73 49.88 -62.18
C ASN A 35 -2.55 49.51 -61.27
N ALA A 36 -1.33 49.98 -61.60
CA ALA A 36 -0.10 49.70 -60.91
C ALA A 36 -0.19 49.97 -59.40
N VAL A 37 -0.93 50.99 -58.99
CA VAL A 37 -1.10 51.33 -57.56
C VAL A 37 -1.93 50.29 -56.80
N TYR A 38 -2.98 49.73 -57.43
CA TYR A 38 -3.78 48.66 -56.82
C TYR A 38 -3.00 47.35 -56.75
N LEU A 39 -2.23 47.01 -57.79
CA LEU A 39 -1.39 45.81 -57.79
C LEU A 39 -0.35 45.91 -56.69
N GLN A 40 0.30 47.04 -56.53
CA GLN A 40 1.23 47.36 -55.48
C GLN A 40 0.60 47.12 -54.10
N ALA A 41 -0.56 47.73 -53.86
CA ALA A 41 -1.26 47.62 -52.58
C ALA A 41 -1.64 46.15 -52.23
N VAL A 42 -2.13 45.39 -53.22
CA VAL A 42 -2.47 43.93 -52.98
C VAL A 42 -1.25 43.10 -52.64
N VAL A 43 -0.14 43.32 -53.34
CA VAL A 43 1.10 42.57 -53.07
C VAL A 43 1.70 42.98 -51.73
N ASP A 44 1.66 44.26 -51.37
CA ASP A 44 2.13 44.75 -50.07
C ASP A 44 1.32 44.14 -48.90
N ILE A 45 -0.02 44.06 -49.05
CA ILE A 45 -0.90 43.42 -48.07
C ILE A 45 -0.58 41.93 -47.96
N PHE A 46 -0.39 41.24 -49.10
CA PHE A 46 -0.05 39.81 -49.11
C PHE A 46 1.30 39.53 -48.46
N LEU A 47 2.32 40.32 -48.82
CA LEU A 47 3.66 40.20 -48.26
C LEU A 47 3.67 40.54 -46.75
N PHE A 48 2.96 41.57 -46.35
CA PHE A 48 2.78 41.91 -44.93
C PHE A 48 2.11 40.75 -44.18
N GLY A 49 1.03 40.19 -44.74
CA GLY A 49 0.38 39.00 -44.18
C GLY A 49 1.32 37.81 -44.05
N LEU A 50 2.18 37.57 -45.06
CA LEU A 50 3.18 36.52 -45.04
C LEU A 50 4.25 36.77 -43.97
N ILE A 51 4.73 38.01 -43.85
CA ILE A 51 5.72 38.38 -42.81
C ILE A 51 5.11 38.19 -41.42
N VAL A 52 3.88 38.64 -41.20
CA VAL A 52 3.17 38.45 -39.93
C VAL A 52 2.98 36.97 -39.63
N TYR A 53 2.60 36.16 -40.63
CA TYR A 53 2.46 34.72 -40.49
C TYR A 53 3.79 34.06 -40.07
N LEU A 54 4.90 34.36 -40.75
CA LEU A 54 6.23 33.82 -40.45
C LEU A 54 6.72 34.28 -39.09
N PHE A 55 6.46 35.54 -38.71
CA PHE A 55 6.79 36.07 -37.39
C PHE A 55 5.99 35.38 -36.29
N CYS A 56 4.67 35.19 -36.45
CA CYS A 56 3.82 34.45 -35.53
C CYS A 56 4.26 32.98 -35.41
N LYS A 57 4.65 32.34 -36.53
CA LYS A 57 5.19 30.99 -36.56
C LYS A 57 6.54 30.88 -35.81
N GLY A 58 7.39 31.90 -35.97
CA GLY A 58 8.65 32.05 -35.26
C GLY A 58 8.46 32.20 -33.75
N ILE A 59 7.52 33.11 -33.36
CA ILE A 59 7.15 33.32 -31.96
C ILE A 59 6.58 32.03 -31.35
N LYS A 60 5.67 31.32 -32.03
CA LYS A 60 5.15 30.04 -31.56
C LYS A 60 6.27 29.03 -31.33
N LYS A 61 7.25 28.94 -32.22
CA LYS A 61 8.43 28.08 -32.09
C LYS A 61 9.29 28.49 -30.89
N LEU A 62 9.52 29.79 -30.71
CA LEU A 62 10.30 30.35 -29.60
C LEU A 62 9.60 30.12 -28.27
N VAL A 63 8.30 30.38 -28.18
CA VAL A 63 7.48 30.13 -26.98
C VAL A 63 7.49 28.64 -26.63
N LYS A 64 7.31 27.75 -27.62
CA LYS A 64 7.41 26.31 -27.43
C LYS A 64 8.81 25.88 -26.95
N TYR A 65 9.86 26.49 -27.49
CA TYR A 65 11.23 26.26 -27.06
C TYR A 65 11.49 26.75 -25.64
N LEU A 66 11.06 27.97 -25.29
CA LEU A 66 11.15 28.54 -23.95
C LEU A 66 10.29 27.75 -22.95
N TRP A 67 9.07 27.39 -23.31
CA TRP A 67 8.18 26.54 -22.52
C TRP A 67 8.83 25.20 -22.22
N ASN A 68 9.45 24.62 -23.23
CA ASN A 68 10.21 23.38 -23.07
C ASN A 68 11.42 23.53 -22.14
N LEU A 69 11.99 24.69 -21.91
CA LEU A 69 13.10 24.95 -20.98
C LEU A 69 12.62 25.12 -19.53
N THR A 70 11.31 25.20 -19.28
CA THR A 70 10.78 25.39 -17.93
C THR A 70 10.78 24.08 -17.13
N PRO A 71 11.01 24.13 -15.80
CA PRO A 71 10.84 22.96 -14.91
C PRO A 71 9.44 22.34 -14.97
N PHE A 72 8.45 23.14 -15.29
CA PHE A 72 7.05 22.70 -15.44
C PHE A 72 6.88 21.71 -16.59
N SER A 73 7.52 21.94 -17.73
CA SER A 73 7.44 21.01 -18.87
C SER A 73 8.16 19.70 -18.60
N ALA A 74 9.27 19.73 -17.86
CA ALA A 74 9.97 18.51 -17.44
C ALA A 74 9.09 17.67 -16.52
N ARG A 75 8.46 18.28 -15.52
CA ARG A 75 7.51 17.60 -14.63
C ARG A 75 6.31 17.01 -15.37
N LYS A 76 5.76 17.75 -16.33
CA LYS A 76 4.65 17.25 -17.15
C LYS A 76 5.05 16.01 -17.94
N MET A 77 6.21 16.04 -18.59
CA MET A 77 6.76 14.91 -19.33
C MET A 77 7.02 13.69 -18.42
N GLN A 78 7.60 13.91 -17.23
CA GLN A 78 7.82 12.86 -16.24
C GLN A 78 6.50 12.22 -15.79
N ASN A 79 5.47 13.03 -15.51
CA ASN A 79 4.17 12.51 -15.12
C ASN A 79 3.49 11.76 -16.27
N GLU A 80 3.54 12.25 -17.50
CA GLU A 80 3.02 11.54 -18.68
C GLU A 80 3.70 10.19 -18.87
N TYR A 81 5.02 10.13 -18.70
CA TYR A 81 5.78 8.87 -18.76
C TYR A 81 5.34 7.91 -17.64
N ILE A 82 5.28 8.36 -16.38
CA ILE A 82 4.85 7.55 -15.24
C ILE A 82 3.46 6.94 -15.51
N HIS A 83 2.50 7.75 -15.98
CA HIS A 83 1.16 7.26 -16.27
C HIS A 83 1.08 6.31 -17.47
N SER A 84 1.98 6.43 -18.46
CA SER A 84 2.00 5.55 -19.63
C SER A 84 2.74 4.24 -19.38
N ALA A 85 3.76 4.27 -18.53
CA ALA A 85 4.65 3.13 -18.28
C ALA A 85 4.16 2.18 -17.19
N LEU A 86 3.20 2.61 -16.35
CA LEU A 86 2.63 1.78 -15.31
C LEU A 86 1.32 1.14 -15.75
N ASP A 87 1.13 -0.13 -15.41
CA ASP A 87 -0.10 -0.86 -15.60
C ASP A 87 -1.26 -0.27 -14.79
N HIS A 88 -2.49 -0.64 -15.16
CA HIS A 88 -3.71 -0.12 -14.55
C HIS A 88 -3.71 -0.28 -13.02
N ASP A 89 -3.30 -1.42 -12.52
CA ASP A 89 -3.32 -1.77 -11.09
C ASP A 89 -2.37 -0.90 -10.25
N PHE A 90 -1.26 -0.44 -10.85
CA PHE A 90 -0.36 0.49 -10.18
C PHE A 90 -0.85 1.94 -10.23
N LYS A 91 -1.74 2.29 -11.18
CA LYS A 91 -2.23 3.67 -11.33
C LYS A 91 -3.07 4.16 -10.17
N GLU A 92 -3.76 3.27 -9.45
CA GLU A 92 -4.46 3.64 -8.21
C GLU A 92 -3.54 4.24 -7.13
N TYR A 93 -2.26 3.84 -7.13
CA TYR A 93 -1.25 4.39 -6.22
C TYR A 93 -0.71 5.76 -6.66
N LEU A 94 -1.02 6.20 -7.89
CA LEU A 94 -0.61 7.50 -8.43
C LEU A 94 -1.57 8.64 -8.12
N GLY A 95 -2.72 8.38 -7.51
CA GLY A 95 -3.70 9.39 -7.14
C GLY A 95 -3.05 10.53 -6.35
N GLU A 96 -3.46 11.78 -6.62
CA GLU A 96 -2.90 12.95 -5.93
C GLU A 96 -2.97 12.82 -4.40
N GLU A 97 -4.02 12.21 -3.89
CA GLU A 97 -4.22 11.99 -2.47
C GLU A 97 -3.23 10.95 -1.94
N SER A 98 -3.07 9.82 -2.61
CA SER A 98 -2.10 8.77 -2.23
C SER A 98 -0.67 9.30 -2.22
N GLN A 99 -0.30 10.11 -3.23
CA GLN A 99 1.03 10.72 -3.31
C GLN A 99 1.26 11.80 -2.24
N ARG A 100 0.23 12.57 -1.87
CA ARG A 100 0.32 13.58 -0.81
C ARG A 100 0.42 12.99 0.59
N GLN A 101 -0.19 11.81 0.80
CA GLN A 101 -0.23 11.13 2.10
C GLN A 101 0.90 10.12 2.26
N TYR A 102 1.73 9.93 1.25
CA TYR A 102 2.84 8.99 1.31
C TYR A 102 3.84 9.39 2.41
N ILE A 103 4.08 8.46 3.31
CA ILE A 103 5.16 8.55 4.29
C ILE A 103 6.32 7.73 3.75
N GLU A 104 7.47 8.36 3.68
CA GLU A 104 8.67 7.74 3.14
C GLU A 104 9.00 6.42 3.85
N THR A 105 9.06 5.35 3.06
CA THR A 105 9.38 4.01 3.56
C THR A 105 10.80 3.98 4.13
N GLN A 106 10.96 3.32 5.27
CA GLN A 106 12.25 3.10 5.91
C GLN A 106 12.57 1.60 5.93
N PHE A 107 13.86 1.28 5.84
CA PHE A 107 14.35 -0.09 5.79
C PHE A 107 15.09 -0.48 7.05
N LEU A 108 15.06 -1.78 7.33
CA LEU A 108 15.81 -2.45 8.38
C LEU A 108 16.66 -3.55 7.75
N SER A 109 17.83 -3.79 8.31
CA SER A 109 18.71 -4.91 7.94
C SER A 109 18.28 -6.24 8.57
N THR A 110 17.43 -6.19 9.59
CA THR A 110 16.93 -7.35 10.34
C THR A 110 15.40 -7.39 10.35
N PRO A 111 14.79 -8.56 10.49
CA PRO A 111 13.34 -8.70 10.58
C PRO A 111 12.75 -7.89 11.74
N PRO A 112 11.68 -7.08 11.51
CA PRO A 112 11.08 -6.25 12.56
C PRO A 112 10.35 -7.04 13.65
N HIS A 113 10.05 -8.30 13.42
CA HIS A 113 9.22 -9.14 14.31
C HIS A 113 10.02 -9.91 15.38
N GLU A 114 11.34 -9.80 15.41
CA GLU A 114 12.13 -10.31 16.55
C GLU A 114 11.91 -9.47 17.81
N PHE A 115 11.35 -8.26 17.65
CA PHE A 115 11.07 -7.32 18.72
C PHE A 115 9.54 -7.09 18.77
N ASP A 116 8.86 -7.74 19.70
CA ASP A 116 7.39 -7.67 19.84
C ASP A 116 6.85 -6.27 20.24
N GLU A 117 7.73 -5.31 20.53
CA GLU A 117 7.33 -3.94 20.84
C GLU A 117 7.83 -2.96 19.77
N PRO A 118 6.92 -2.17 19.13
CA PRO A 118 7.30 -1.16 18.13
C PRO A 118 8.38 -0.18 18.61
N ASN A 119 8.41 0.12 19.91
CA ASN A 119 9.35 1.05 20.51
C ASN A 119 10.73 0.43 20.80
N LYS A 120 10.85 -0.90 20.92
CA LYS A 120 12.14 -1.57 21.10
C LYS A 120 12.88 -1.82 19.80
N ALA A 121 12.14 -2.09 18.70
CA ALA A 121 12.73 -2.21 17.36
C ALA A 121 13.41 -0.91 16.88
N THR A 122 13.03 0.24 17.44
CA THR A 122 13.52 1.55 16.99
C THR A 122 14.90 1.92 17.53
N THR A 123 15.40 1.23 18.56
CA THR A 123 16.65 1.62 19.23
C THR A 123 17.87 0.80 18.81
N ALA A 124 17.69 -0.38 18.20
CA ALA A 124 18.78 -1.31 17.90
C ALA A 124 19.16 -1.42 16.42
N THR A 125 18.33 -0.93 15.49
CA THR A 125 18.56 -1.06 14.04
C THR A 125 18.60 0.30 13.36
N THR A 126 19.62 0.52 12.54
CA THR A 126 19.73 1.71 11.69
C THR A 126 18.61 1.67 10.65
N ARG A 127 17.71 2.65 10.69
CA ARG A 127 16.70 2.85 9.66
C ARG A 127 17.32 3.66 8.53
N GLU A 128 17.22 3.15 7.31
CA GLU A 128 17.63 3.87 6.10
C GLU A 128 16.38 4.34 5.34
N PRO A 129 16.23 5.65 5.07
CA PRO A 129 15.15 6.18 4.24
C PRO A 129 15.24 5.67 2.79
N MET A 130 14.08 5.51 2.14
CA MET A 130 13.97 5.01 0.77
C MET A 130 14.80 5.80 -0.23
N ASP A 131 14.76 7.14 -0.15
CA ASP A 131 15.50 8.01 -1.08
C ASP A 131 17.00 7.76 -1.02
N LYS A 132 17.58 7.68 0.17
CA LYS A 132 19.00 7.39 0.39
C LYS A 132 19.37 5.98 -0.07
N PHE A 133 18.52 5.00 0.26
CA PHE A 133 18.69 3.63 -0.20
C PHE A 133 18.71 3.54 -1.72
N CYS A 134 17.69 4.13 -2.38
CA CYS A 134 17.60 4.15 -3.83
C CYS A 134 18.78 4.88 -4.48
N ASP A 135 19.17 6.04 -3.94
CA ASP A 135 20.31 6.79 -4.43
C ASP A 135 21.60 5.99 -4.37
N ARG A 136 21.78 5.19 -3.32
CA ARG A 136 22.94 4.33 -3.16
C ARG A 136 22.94 3.19 -4.18
N ILE A 137 21.87 2.40 -4.24
CA ILE A 137 21.83 1.21 -5.11
C ILE A 137 21.78 1.56 -6.60
N PHE A 138 21.22 2.72 -6.99
CA PHE A 138 21.16 3.15 -8.38
C PHE A 138 22.48 3.76 -8.87
N LYS A 139 23.38 4.17 -7.97
CA LYS A 139 24.70 4.72 -8.29
C LYS A 139 25.81 3.68 -8.19
N ASP A 140 25.68 2.74 -7.25
CA ASP A 140 26.69 1.71 -7.03
C ASP A 140 26.46 0.53 -8.00
N ASN A 141 27.22 0.52 -9.09
CA ASN A 141 27.29 -0.63 -10.00
C ASN A 141 28.09 -1.80 -9.36
N ASN A 142 27.69 -2.22 -8.16
CA ASN A 142 28.31 -3.39 -7.53
C ASN A 142 27.68 -4.68 -8.11
N PRO A 143 28.39 -5.47 -8.90
CA PRO A 143 27.84 -6.68 -9.52
C PRO A 143 27.37 -7.73 -8.48
N ASN A 144 27.86 -7.63 -7.22
CA ASN A 144 27.46 -8.51 -6.13
C ASN A 144 26.18 -8.05 -5.42
N GLU A 145 25.70 -6.83 -5.69
CA GLU A 145 24.53 -6.23 -5.04
C GLU A 145 23.44 -5.84 -6.05
N ARG A 146 23.21 -6.66 -7.06
CA ARG A 146 22.24 -6.33 -8.10
C ARG A 146 20.82 -6.85 -7.86
N VAL A 147 20.62 -7.79 -6.94
CA VAL A 147 19.29 -8.33 -6.63
C VAL A 147 18.93 -8.06 -5.19
N TYR A 148 17.82 -7.36 -4.98
CA TYR A 148 17.28 -7.02 -3.66
C TYR A 148 15.94 -7.72 -3.44
N MET A 149 15.83 -8.43 -2.31
CA MET A 149 14.59 -9.02 -1.83
C MET A 149 14.02 -8.12 -0.72
N VAL A 150 12.93 -7.43 -1.03
CA VAL A 150 12.22 -6.52 -0.12
C VAL A 150 11.14 -7.29 0.61
N LEU A 151 11.38 -7.56 1.89
CA LEU A 151 10.52 -8.38 2.74
C LEU A 151 9.65 -7.53 3.66
N ALA A 152 8.39 -7.88 3.80
CA ALA A 152 7.49 -7.26 4.76
C ALA A 152 6.22 -8.09 4.97
N GLY A 153 5.64 -8.01 6.13
CA GLY A 153 4.34 -8.59 6.44
C GLY A 153 3.20 -8.01 5.59
N SER A 154 2.01 -8.57 5.75
CA SER A 154 0.80 -8.06 5.07
C SER A 154 0.48 -6.63 5.52
N GLY A 155 0.05 -5.79 4.57
CA GLY A 155 -0.38 -4.42 4.86
C GLY A 155 0.74 -3.42 5.18
N MET A 156 2.01 -3.79 4.96
CA MET A 156 3.18 -2.94 5.21
C MET A 156 3.52 -1.98 4.07
N GLY A 157 2.77 -2.02 2.96
CA GLY A 157 2.93 -1.06 1.86
C GLY A 157 3.97 -1.43 0.82
N LYS A 158 4.26 -2.74 0.57
CA LYS A 158 5.21 -3.21 -0.46
C LYS A 158 4.95 -2.62 -1.84
N THR A 159 3.73 -2.75 -2.36
CA THR A 159 3.34 -2.19 -3.66
C THR A 159 3.46 -0.67 -3.70
N THR A 160 3.01 0.02 -2.64
CA THR A 160 3.17 1.47 -2.50
C THR A 160 4.64 1.88 -2.57
N PHE A 161 5.52 1.13 -1.91
CA PHE A 161 6.96 1.32 -1.98
C PHE A 161 7.47 1.19 -3.41
N MET A 162 7.15 0.10 -4.14
CA MET A 162 7.62 -0.13 -5.51
C MET A 162 7.18 0.98 -6.47
N VAL A 163 5.93 1.42 -6.38
CA VAL A 163 5.43 2.55 -7.19
C VAL A 163 6.18 3.85 -6.86
N ASN A 164 6.48 4.10 -5.57
CA ASN A 164 7.22 5.29 -5.18
C ASN A 164 8.69 5.23 -5.59
N VAL A 165 9.34 4.06 -5.58
CA VAL A 165 10.70 3.87 -6.13
C VAL A 165 10.70 4.20 -7.62
N PHE A 166 9.74 3.66 -8.38
CA PHE A 166 9.59 3.95 -9.80
C PHE A 166 9.42 5.46 -10.05
N CYS A 167 8.48 6.09 -9.34
CA CYS A 167 8.22 7.52 -9.47
C CYS A 167 9.43 8.38 -9.06
N HIS A 168 10.10 8.03 -7.99
CA HIS A 168 11.30 8.72 -7.50
C HIS A 168 12.42 8.67 -8.54
N TYR A 169 12.71 7.47 -9.06
CA TYR A 169 13.73 7.29 -10.09
C TYR A 169 13.44 8.12 -11.35
N VAL A 170 12.21 8.02 -11.89
CA VAL A 170 11.80 8.79 -13.08
C VAL A 170 11.91 10.30 -12.85
N LYS A 171 11.43 10.80 -11.70
CA LYS A 171 11.48 12.23 -11.39
C LYS A 171 12.91 12.77 -11.26
N GLN A 172 13.84 11.96 -10.77
CA GLN A 172 15.25 12.38 -10.63
C GLN A 172 16.06 12.21 -11.91
N ASN A 173 15.86 11.14 -12.66
CA ASN A 173 16.75 10.73 -13.72
C ASN A 173 16.21 11.00 -15.14
N MET A 174 14.89 11.20 -15.29
CA MET A 174 14.31 11.45 -16.59
C MET A 174 14.59 12.87 -17.05
N THR A 175 15.38 12.98 -18.11
CA THR A 175 15.65 14.23 -18.84
C THR A 175 14.97 14.21 -20.21
N ARG A 176 15.08 15.30 -20.96
CA ARG A 176 14.59 15.34 -22.37
C ARG A 176 15.31 14.41 -23.33
N LYS A 177 16.52 13.99 -22.96
CA LYS A 177 17.31 13.02 -23.73
C LYS A 177 16.99 11.58 -23.36
N GLY A 178 16.03 11.37 -22.42
CA GLY A 178 15.69 10.07 -21.84
C GLY A 178 16.33 9.87 -20.47
N MET A 179 16.37 8.63 -20.02
CA MET A 179 17.01 8.17 -18.77
C MET A 179 18.30 7.44 -19.09
N ASN A 180 19.27 7.49 -18.17
CA ASN A 180 20.52 6.74 -18.30
C ASN A 180 20.30 5.23 -18.16
N LEU A 181 19.40 4.84 -17.21
CA LEU A 181 18.91 3.49 -17.04
C LEU A 181 17.41 3.49 -17.32
N ASP A 182 16.91 2.46 -18.00
CA ASP A 182 15.48 2.22 -18.11
C ASP A 182 14.94 1.67 -16.77
N ILE A 183 13.64 1.77 -16.53
CA ILE A 183 13.00 1.22 -15.34
C ILE A 183 11.66 0.60 -15.72
N ARG A 184 11.41 -0.62 -15.22
CA ARG A 184 10.18 -1.37 -15.44
C ARG A 184 9.64 -1.85 -14.12
N LEU A 185 8.32 -1.79 -13.97
CA LEU A 185 7.59 -2.33 -12.80
C LEU A 185 6.55 -3.32 -13.29
N LEU A 186 6.66 -4.57 -12.85
CA LEU A 186 5.80 -5.68 -13.24
C LEU A 186 5.25 -6.38 -12.00
N ARG A 187 4.07 -6.98 -12.14
CA ARG A 187 3.47 -7.83 -11.10
C ARG A 187 3.89 -9.28 -11.32
N LEU A 188 4.41 -9.91 -10.27
CA LEU A 188 4.78 -11.33 -10.32
C LEU A 188 3.60 -12.28 -10.20
N ASP A 189 2.41 -11.82 -9.79
CA ASP A 189 1.19 -12.64 -9.73
C ASP A 189 0.57 -12.92 -11.10
N ASP A 190 1.00 -12.24 -12.17
CA ASP A 190 0.62 -12.55 -13.53
C ASP A 190 1.30 -13.85 -14.01
N GLU A 191 0.51 -14.79 -14.54
CA GLU A 191 1.02 -16.07 -15.06
C GLU A 191 2.00 -15.90 -16.23
N LYS A 192 1.88 -14.80 -16.98
CA LYS A 192 2.70 -14.49 -18.17
C LYS A 192 3.94 -13.66 -17.84
N VAL A 193 4.15 -13.26 -16.59
CA VAL A 193 5.20 -12.31 -16.23
C VAL A 193 6.60 -12.77 -16.63
N LEU A 194 6.89 -14.06 -16.55
CA LEU A 194 8.21 -14.59 -16.99
C LEU A 194 8.44 -14.42 -18.49
N ASP A 195 7.39 -14.62 -19.30
CA ASP A 195 7.45 -14.39 -20.75
C ASP A 195 7.60 -12.90 -21.08
N ASP A 196 6.94 -12.03 -20.31
CA ASP A 196 7.04 -10.59 -20.52
C ASP A 196 8.41 -10.05 -20.10
N ILE A 197 8.99 -10.52 -19.00
CA ILE A 197 10.39 -10.21 -18.63
C ILE A 197 11.35 -10.66 -19.74
N LYS A 198 11.13 -11.85 -20.28
CA LYS A 198 11.95 -12.38 -21.39
C LYS A 198 11.82 -11.52 -22.65
N LYS A 199 10.60 -11.12 -23.05
CA LYS A 199 10.40 -10.19 -24.19
C LYS A 199 11.12 -8.86 -23.97
N ILE A 200 11.10 -8.31 -22.77
CA ILE A 200 11.83 -7.08 -22.44
C ILE A 200 13.33 -7.29 -22.63
N SER A 201 13.88 -8.45 -22.24
CA SER A 201 15.31 -8.73 -22.40
C SER A 201 15.72 -9.00 -23.86
N GLU A 202 14.79 -9.44 -24.70
CA GLU A 202 14.99 -9.74 -26.12
C GLU A 202 14.71 -8.54 -27.05
N ASP A 203 14.16 -7.43 -26.52
CA ASP A 203 13.88 -6.21 -27.29
C ASP A 203 15.18 -5.47 -27.62
N GLU A 204 15.54 -5.39 -28.90
CA GLU A 204 16.75 -4.72 -29.38
C GLU A 204 16.84 -3.23 -29.01
N SER A 205 15.71 -2.60 -28.72
CA SER A 205 15.65 -1.19 -28.29
C SER A 205 16.01 -0.99 -26.81
N ILE A 206 16.00 -2.05 -26.00
CA ILE A 206 16.25 -2.06 -24.56
C ILE A 206 17.65 -2.65 -24.31
N LYS A 207 18.34 -2.10 -23.32
CA LYS A 207 19.60 -2.62 -22.81
C LYS A 207 19.35 -3.20 -21.42
N PRO A 208 19.16 -4.53 -21.29
CA PRO A 208 18.81 -5.15 -20.00
C PRO A 208 19.82 -4.81 -18.90
N GLU A 209 21.11 -4.78 -19.22
CA GLU A 209 22.19 -4.41 -18.29
C GLU A 209 22.12 -2.97 -17.80
N LYS A 210 21.31 -2.12 -18.47
CA LYS A 210 20.99 -0.74 -18.08
C LYS A 210 19.53 -0.56 -17.69
N THR A 211 18.87 -1.63 -17.29
CA THR A 211 17.46 -1.61 -16.91
C THR A 211 17.31 -2.01 -15.44
N ILE A 212 16.54 -1.22 -14.71
CA ILE A 212 16.09 -1.52 -13.35
C ILE A 212 14.76 -2.28 -13.48
N LEU A 213 14.71 -3.50 -12.97
CA LEU A 213 13.52 -4.35 -12.97
C LEU A 213 12.93 -4.41 -11.58
N LEU A 214 11.74 -3.84 -11.41
CA LEU A 214 10.96 -3.90 -10.18
C LEU A 214 9.89 -4.99 -10.34
N LEU A 215 9.88 -5.98 -9.44
CA LEU A 215 8.99 -7.13 -9.47
C LEU A 215 8.18 -7.16 -8.17
N ASP A 216 6.88 -6.87 -8.26
CA ASP A 216 6.02 -6.80 -7.07
C ASP A 216 5.25 -8.10 -6.83
N ALA A 217 5.04 -8.44 -5.56
CA ALA A 217 4.14 -9.49 -5.08
C ALA A 217 4.52 -10.93 -5.50
N LEU A 218 5.77 -11.35 -5.28
CA LEU A 218 6.21 -12.73 -5.48
C LEU A 218 5.33 -13.74 -4.73
N ASP A 219 4.93 -13.41 -3.52
CA ASP A 219 4.04 -14.24 -2.68
C ASP A 219 2.62 -14.38 -3.25
N GLU A 220 2.25 -13.58 -4.23
CA GLU A 220 0.95 -13.65 -4.90
C GLU A 220 0.96 -14.52 -6.17
N ASN A 221 2.10 -15.01 -6.61
CA ASN A 221 2.21 -15.92 -7.73
C ASN A 221 1.85 -17.36 -7.34
N ARG A 222 0.80 -17.91 -7.99
CA ARG A 222 0.31 -19.25 -7.69
C ARG A 222 1.36 -20.33 -7.99
N TYR A 223 2.00 -20.27 -9.15
CA TYR A 223 2.99 -21.27 -9.53
C TYR A 223 4.23 -21.21 -8.62
N ALA A 224 4.67 -20.00 -8.24
CA ALA A 224 5.74 -19.84 -7.26
C ALA A 224 5.40 -20.47 -5.91
N SER A 225 4.14 -20.46 -5.53
CA SER A 225 3.66 -21.02 -4.27
C SER A 225 3.58 -22.54 -4.27
N GLU A 226 3.22 -23.11 -5.40
CA GLU A 226 3.12 -24.56 -5.58
C GLU A 226 4.49 -25.19 -5.85
N ASN A 227 5.37 -24.51 -6.60
CA ASN A 227 6.65 -25.03 -7.10
C ASN A 227 7.77 -23.98 -7.03
N PHE A 228 8.06 -23.46 -5.84
CA PHE A 228 8.99 -22.36 -5.66
C PHE A 228 10.38 -22.59 -6.26
N VAL A 229 10.94 -23.78 -6.10
CA VAL A 229 12.31 -24.09 -6.61
C VAL A 229 12.38 -23.97 -8.13
N GLU A 230 11.36 -24.46 -8.84
CA GLU A 230 11.31 -24.37 -10.30
C GLU A 230 11.00 -22.95 -10.77
N PHE A 231 10.05 -22.28 -10.12
CA PHE A 231 9.72 -20.88 -10.41
C PHE A 231 10.95 -19.99 -10.23
N LYS A 232 11.62 -20.11 -9.08
CA LYS A 232 12.85 -19.37 -8.77
C LYS A 232 13.90 -19.54 -9.86
N ARG A 233 14.15 -20.76 -10.30
CA ARG A 233 15.12 -21.03 -11.37
C ARG A 233 14.73 -20.35 -12.68
N LYS A 234 13.45 -20.42 -13.08
CA LYS A 234 12.94 -19.73 -14.27
C LYS A 234 13.03 -18.21 -14.14
N LEU A 235 12.71 -17.68 -12.96
CA LEU A 235 12.83 -16.24 -12.68
C LEU A 235 14.29 -15.79 -12.75
N GLU A 236 15.21 -16.54 -12.18
CA GLU A 236 16.64 -16.26 -12.22
C GLU A 236 17.19 -16.27 -13.67
N ASP A 237 16.75 -17.24 -14.48
CA ASP A 237 17.13 -17.32 -15.89
C ASP A 237 16.70 -16.08 -16.69
N VAL A 238 15.48 -15.55 -16.44
CA VAL A 238 14.96 -14.37 -17.18
C VAL A 238 15.43 -13.03 -16.62
N MET A 239 15.77 -12.93 -15.34
CA MET A 239 16.25 -11.69 -14.73
C MET A 239 17.78 -11.52 -14.80
N GLU A 240 18.52 -12.57 -15.14
CA GLU A 240 19.98 -12.56 -15.20
C GLU A 240 20.57 -11.44 -16.07
N PRO A 241 19.99 -11.06 -17.24
CA PRO A 241 20.53 -9.99 -18.06
C PRO A 241 20.37 -8.58 -17.47
N PHE A 242 19.48 -8.39 -16.47
CA PHE A 242 19.15 -7.05 -15.96
C PHE A 242 20.20 -6.51 -14.99
N GLY A 243 20.44 -5.19 -15.05
CA GLY A 243 21.46 -4.53 -14.23
C GLY A 243 21.12 -4.48 -12.75
N LEU A 244 19.86 -4.20 -12.40
CA LEU A 244 19.35 -4.15 -11.03
C LEU A 244 17.95 -4.75 -10.97
N VAL A 245 17.72 -5.62 -10.02
CA VAL A 245 16.40 -6.26 -9.79
C VAL A 245 15.97 -6.06 -8.34
N MET A 246 14.73 -5.63 -8.12
CA MET A 246 14.11 -5.58 -6.81
C MET A 246 12.85 -6.44 -6.82
N ILE A 247 12.71 -7.31 -5.83
CA ILE A 247 11.58 -8.24 -5.72
C ILE A 247 10.90 -8.01 -4.37
N THR A 248 9.60 -7.71 -4.35
CA THR A 248 8.85 -7.70 -3.09
C THR A 248 8.26 -9.07 -2.80
N CYS A 249 8.27 -9.44 -1.54
CA CYS A 249 7.68 -10.68 -1.07
C CYS A 249 7.19 -10.54 0.37
N ARG A 250 6.19 -11.31 0.77
CA ARG A 250 5.89 -11.48 2.19
C ARG A 250 6.97 -12.34 2.83
N ASP A 251 7.38 -11.97 4.05
CA ASP A 251 8.37 -12.70 4.83
C ASP A 251 7.94 -14.16 5.11
N GLN A 252 6.66 -14.40 5.23
CA GLN A 252 6.05 -15.72 5.48
C GLN A 252 5.90 -16.63 4.25
N PHE A 253 6.25 -16.16 3.06
CA PHE A 253 6.11 -16.92 1.82
C PHE A 253 7.01 -18.15 1.76
N PHE A 254 8.17 -18.10 2.36
CA PHE A 254 9.18 -19.14 2.28
C PHE A 254 8.89 -20.30 3.24
N ASP A 255 8.69 -21.51 2.70
CA ASP A 255 8.22 -22.68 3.44
C ASP A 255 9.28 -23.43 4.27
N ASN A 256 10.57 -23.14 4.09
CA ASN A 256 11.67 -23.83 4.77
C ASN A 256 12.76 -22.87 5.22
N GLU A 257 13.35 -23.11 6.40
CA GLU A 257 14.59 -22.45 6.83
C GLU A 257 15.72 -22.53 5.79
N LYS A 258 15.81 -23.64 5.06
CA LYS A 258 16.78 -23.82 3.98
C LYS A 258 16.47 -22.96 2.75
N SER A 259 15.24 -22.50 2.58
CA SER A 259 14.81 -21.60 1.51
C SER A 259 14.80 -20.14 1.91
N ILE A 260 14.85 -19.82 3.22
CA ILE A 260 15.13 -18.48 3.72
C ILE A 260 16.62 -18.44 4.09
N PRO A 261 17.43 -17.64 3.45
CA PRO A 261 18.84 -17.54 3.77
C PRO A 261 19.04 -17.12 5.23
N THR A 262 19.86 -17.85 5.96
CA THR A 262 20.25 -17.51 7.35
C THR A 262 21.23 -16.34 7.42
N SER A 263 21.82 -15.96 6.29
CA SER A 263 22.72 -14.81 6.14
C SER A 263 22.00 -13.59 5.57
N THR A 264 22.65 -12.43 5.60
CA THR A 264 22.15 -11.19 5.00
C THR A 264 22.03 -11.26 3.46
N SER A 265 22.64 -12.26 2.84
CA SER A 265 22.57 -12.48 1.40
C SER A 265 22.24 -13.93 1.07
N TRP A 266 21.46 -14.14 0.03
CA TRP A 266 21.15 -15.42 -0.56
C TRP A 266 21.89 -15.55 -1.88
N VAL A 267 22.67 -16.62 -2.03
CA VAL A 267 23.47 -16.85 -3.24
C VAL A 267 22.87 -18.02 -4.02
N SER A 268 22.59 -17.80 -5.27
CA SER A 268 22.16 -18.82 -6.23
C SER A 268 23.13 -18.94 -7.38
N VAL A 269 23.18 -20.10 -8.02
CA VAL A 269 24.02 -20.36 -9.18
C VAL A 269 23.11 -20.55 -10.39
N THR A 270 23.25 -19.71 -11.41
CA THR A 270 22.51 -19.83 -12.68
C THR A 270 23.03 -21.01 -13.50
N LYS A 271 22.33 -21.35 -14.60
CA LYS A 271 22.76 -22.39 -15.55
C LYS A 271 24.17 -22.14 -16.12
N ASP A 272 24.50 -20.88 -16.35
CA ASP A 272 25.81 -20.45 -16.88
C ASP A 272 26.88 -20.31 -15.79
N LYS A 273 26.62 -20.85 -14.58
CA LYS A 273 27.46 -20.79 -13.38
C LYS A 273 27.73 -19.37 -12.84
N ASN A 274 26.90 -18.39 -13.23
CA ASN A 274 26.97 -17.06 -12.65
C ASN A 274 26.35 -17.07 -11.25
N LEU A 275 26.96 -16.34 -10.32
CA LEU A 275 26.45 -16.21 -8.95
C LEU A 275 25.48 -15.04 -8.87
N ILE A 276 24.25 -15.32 -8.42
CA ILE A 276 23.28 -14.29 -8.05
C ILE A 276 23.24 -14.21 -6.53
N SER A 277 23.58 -13.04 -5.98
CA SER A 277 23.47 -12.75 -4.56
C SER A 277 22.19 -11.92 -4.31
N TYR A 278 21.34 -12.40 -3.40
CA TYR A 278 20.12 -11.73 -2.99
C TYR A 278 20.37 -10.94 -1.68
N ASN A 279 20.25 -9.62 -1.77
CA ASN A 279 20.36 -8.76 -0.61
C ASN A 279 19.00 -8.57 0.03
N LYS A 280 18.83 -9.02 1.26
CA LYS A 280 17.56 -8.90 2.01
C LYS A 280 17.47 -7.56 2.72
N ILE A 281 16.33 -6.93 2.55
CA ILE A 281 15.94 -5.73 3.30
C ILE A 281 14.49 -5.87 3.76
N TYR A 282 14.19 -5.27 4.89
CA TYR A 282 12.86 -5.34 5.49
C TYR A 282 12.24 -3.95 5.57
N ILE A 283 10.95 -3.84 5.20
CA ILE A 283 10.21 -2.60 5.40
C ILE A 283 9.93 -2.41 6.89
N SER A 284 10.32 -1.25 7.41
CA SER A 284 10.06 -0.86 8.80
C SER A 284 8.58 -0.57 9.03
N PRO A 285 7.98 -1.00 10.15
CA PRO A 285 6.71 -0.46 10.62
C PRO A 285 6.79 1.06 10.83
N PHE A 286 5.65 1.74 10.73
CA PHE A 286 5.57 3.16 11.05
C PHE A 286 5.90 3.41 12.52
N SER A 287 6.72 4.41 12.77
CA SER A 287 6.96 4.96 14.10
C SER A 287 5.79 5.85 14.53
N ASP A 288 5.74 6.21 15.82
CA ASP A 288 4.78 7.19 16.32
C ASP A 288 4.84 8.53 15.57
N ASP A 289 6.05 8.91 15.12
CA ASP A 289 6.23 10.15 14.35
C ASP A 289 5.74 9.99 12.90
N ASP A 290 5.89 8.82 12.28
CA ASP A 290 5.35 8.53 10.95
C ASP A 290 3.82 8.54 10.99
N ILE A 291 3.21 7.95 12.02
CA ILE A 291 1.76 8.01 12.25
C ILE A 291 1.28 9.46 12.39
N LYS A 292 1.95 10.27 13.22
CA LYS A 292 1.60 11.70 13.38
C LYS A 292 1.72 12.47 12.07
N LYS A 293 2.80 12.25 11.30
CA LYS A 293 3.00 12.85 9.98
C LYS A 293 1.88 12.46 9.02
N TYR A 294 1.54 11.16 8.93
CA TYR A 294 0.45 10.68 8.09
C TYR A 294 -0.87 11.37 8.42
N LEU A 295 -1.26 11.40 9.71
CA LEU A 295 -2.48 12.04 10.17
C LEU A 295 -2.48 13.57 9.89
N ALA A 296 -1.32 14.22 9.96
CA ALA A 296 -1.20 15.64 9.64
C ALA A 296 -1.33 15.92 8.13
N LEU A 297 -0.85 15.03 7.28
CA LEU A 297 -1.00 15.12 5.83
C LEU A 297 -2.45 14.83 5.42
N LYS A 298 -3.07 13.80 5.99
CA LYS A 298 -4.43 13.36 5.68
C LYS A 298 -5.49 14.35 6.17
N TYR A 299 -5.39 14.83 7.42
CA TYR A 299 -6.42 15.66 8.06
C TYR A 299 -5.99 17.11 8.21
N LYS A 300 -6.46 18.00 7.31
CA LYS A 300 -6.29 19.46 7.43
C LYS A 300 -7.09 20.04 8.61
N ASN A 301 -8.28 19.47 8.88
CA ASN A 301 -9.13 19.86 10.00
C ASN A 301 -8.52 19.40 11.33
N LYS A 302 -8.21 20.36 12.22
CA LYS A 302 -7.58 20.10 13.52
C LYS A 302 -8.43 19.21 14.43
N LYS A 303 -9.78 19.35 14.41
CA LYS A 303 -10.68 18.55 15.25
C LYS A 303 -10.66 17.09 14.81
N ARG A 304 -10.83 16.83 13.50
CA ARG A 304 -10.78 15.48 12.91
C ARG A 304 -9.42 14.82 13.15
N ARG A 305 -8.32 15.58 12.96
CA ARG A 305 -6.97 15.08 13.26
C ARG A 305 -6.78 14.71 14.72
N LYS A 306 -7.31 15.51 15.66
CA LYS A 306 -7.24 15.21 17.10
C LYS A 306 -8.02 13.93 17.46
N GLN A 307 -9.18 13.70 16.84
CA GLN A 307 -9.94 12.46 16.99
C GLN A 307 -9.15 11.26 16.46
N ALA A 308 -8.60 11.36 15.23
CA ALA A 308 -7.74 10.33 14.63
C ALA A 308 -6.52 10.00 15.50
N SER A 309 -5.86 11.03 16.05
CA SER A 309 -4.71 10.83 16.96
C SER A 309 -5.10 10.06 18.22
N ARG A 310 -6.27 10.36 18.83
CA ARG A 310 -6.76 9.63 20.00
C ARG A 310 -7.02 8.15 19.71
N ILE A 311 -7.61 7.84 18.53
CA ILE A 311 -7.82 6.46 18.08
C ILE A 311 -6.46 5.78 17.89
N ALA A 312 -5.54 6.43 17.18
CA ALA A 312 -4.22 5.90 16.93
C ALA A 312 -3.43 5.61 18.21
N GLU A 313 -3.55 6.46 19.23
CA GLU A 313 -2.92 6.25 20.53
C GLU A 313 -3.48 5.04 21.29
N LYS A 314 -4.80 4.76 21.16
CA LYS A 314 -5.42 3.57 21.76
C LYS A 314 -4.92 2.27 21.12
N CYS A 315 -4.55 2.28 19.83
CA CYS A 315 -4.24 1.10 19.02
C CYS A 315 -2.89 1.25 18.29
N LYS A 316 -1.86 1.75 18.92
CA LYS A 316 -0.54 2.07 18.33
C LYS A 316 0.03 0.94 17.48
N VAL A 317 -0.05 -0.27 17.97
CA VAL A 317 0.47 -1.47 17.30
C VAL A 317 -0.19 -1.73 15.95
N LEU A 318 -1.52 -1.56 15.87
CA LEU A 318 -2.24 -1.68 14.61
C LEU A 318 -1.89 -0.54 13.66
N MET A 319 -1.81 0.69 14.20
CA MET A 319 -1.53 1.89 13.43
C MET A 319 -0.09 1.97 12.89
N ALA A 320 0.82 1.16 13.42
CA ALA A 320 2.15 0.97 12.85
C ALA A 320 2.13 0.30 11.46
N ARG A 321 0.99 -0.30 11.06
CA ARG A 321 0.78 -0.86 9.73
C ARG A 321 0.08 0.14 8.83
N PRO A 322 0.73 0.61 7.75
CA PRO A 322 0.17 1.63 6.86
C PRO A 322 -1.23 1.34 6.35
N LEU A 323 -1.52 0.06 6.02
CA LEU A 323 -2.83 -0.36 5.58
C LEU A 323 -3.92 -0.14 6.65
N LEU A 324 -3.66 -0.55 7.90
CA LEU A 324 -4.64 -0.38 8.98
C LEU A 324 -4.83 1.10 9.32
N LEU A 325 -3.75 1.88 9.26
CA LEU A 325 -3.83 3.33 9.43
C LEU A 325 -4.63 4.00 8.30
N SER A 326 -4.63 3.47 7.08
CA SER A 326 -5.40 4.02 5.96
C SER A 326 -6.92 3.91 6.17
N TYR A 327 -7.39 2.95 6.96
CA TYR A 327 -8.81 2.80 7.35
C TYR A 327 -9.27 3.79 8.44
N MET A 328 -8.45 4.77 8.79
CA MET A 328 -8.80 5.78 9.80
C MET A 328 -10.08 6.56 9.46
N ASP A 329 -10.40 6.75 8.17
CA ASP A 329 -11.67 7.40 7.77
C ASP A 329 -12.87 6.52 8.13
N ASP A 330 -12.80 5.22 7.89
CA ASP A 330 -13.86 4.27 8.29
C ASP A 330 -14.11 4.32 9.81
N LEU A 331 -13.03 4.51 10.59
CA LEU A 331 -13.14 4.66 12.05
C LEU A 331 -13.72 6.02 12.46
N LEU A 332 -13.51 7.08 11.68
CA LEU A 332 -14.00 8.42 12.00
C LEU A 332 -15.42 8.69 11.50
N ASP A 333 -15.84 8.03 10.43
CA ASP A 333 -17.14 8.22 9.76
C ASP A 333 -18.23 7.31 10.34
N GLY A 334 -17.87 6.29 11.12
CA GLY A 334 -18.80 5.58 11.99
C GLY A 334 -19.43 6.58 12.97
N ASN A 335 -20.75 6.70 12.97
CA ASN A 335 -21.53 7.70 13.73
C ASN A 335 -21.40 7.60 15.28
N SER A 336 -20.55 6.73 15.79
CA SER A 336 -20.33 6.52 17.21
C SER A 336 -18.89 6.80 17.61
N GLU A 337 -18.69 7.56 18.67
CA GLU A 337 -17.41 7.53 19.37
C GLU A 337 -17.19 6.08 19.83
N PHE A 338 -16.12 5.43 19.33
CA PHE A 338 -15.74 4.09 19.79
C PHE A 338 -15.61 4.09 21.32
N LYS A 339 -16.50 3.39 21.97
CA LYS A 339 -16.52 3.28 23.44
C LYS A 339 -15.36 2.40 23.90
N THR A 340 -15.01 1.37 23.10
CA THR A 340 -14.06 0.33 23.47
C THR A 340 -12.91 0.17 22.44
N ILE A 341 -11.82 -0.44 22.86
CA ILE A 341 -10.72 -0.81 21.96
C ILE A 341 -11.13 -2.02 21.09
N TYR A 342 -11.94 -2.91 21.64
CA TYR A 342 -12.52 -4.04 20.90
C TYR A 342 -13.24 -3.59 19.62
N GLU A 343 -14.09 -2.57 19.69
CA GLU A 343 -14.80 -2.04 18.51
C GLU A 343 -13.84 -1.58 17.41
N ILE A 344 -12.74 -0.92 17.79
CA ILE A 344 -11.72 -0.48 16.84
C ILE A 344 -11.06 -1.69 16.17
N TYR A 345 -10.67 -2.70 16.96
CA TYR A 345 -10.07 -3.93 16.44
C TYR A 345 -11.02 -4.67 15.50
N ARG A 346 -12.30 -4.79 15.89
CA ARG A 346 -13.35 -5.42 15.08
C ARG A 346 -13.46 -4.78 13.69
N VAL A 347 -13.56 -3.45 13.64
CA VAL A 347 -13.67 -2.72 12.36
C VAL A 347 -12.42 -2.91 11.51
N LEU A 348 -11.23 -2.79 12.08
CA LEU A 348 -9.98 -2.91 11.35
C LEU A 348 -9.74 -4.34 10.82
N ILE A 349 -10.05 -5.36 11.62
CA ILE A 349 -9.93 -6.76 11.22
C ILE A 349 -10.94 -7.08 10.13
N ASP A 350 -12.18 -6.62 10.26
CA ASP A 350 -13.22 -6.81 9.24
C ASP A 350 -12.83 -6.18 7.90
N LYS A 351 -12.35 -4.94 7.92
CA LYS A 351 -11.84 -4.24 6.71
C LYS A 351 -10.65 -4.95 6.09
N TRP A 352 -9.75 -5.45 6.93
CA TRP A 352 -8.59 -6.21 6.45
C TRP A 352 -9.04 -7.52 5.77
N LEU A 353 -9.93 -8.29 6.40
CA LEU A 353 -10.49 -9.51 5.83
C LEU A 353 -11.21 -9.21 4.51
N GLN A 354 -12.05 -8.18 4.46
CA GLN A 354 -12.76 -7.77 3.26
C GLN A 354 -11.80 -7.45 2.11
N ARG A 355 -10.71 -6.75 2.38
CA ARG A 355 -9.68 -6.49 1.37
C ARG A 355 -9.03 -7.76 0.85
N GLU A 356 -8.70 -8.71 1.72
CA GLU A 356 -8.05 -9.96 1.31
C GLU A 356 -8.99 -10.82 0.43
N VAL A 357 -10.28 -10.85 0.73
CA VAL A 357 -11.24 -11.60 -0.10
C VAL A 357 -11.66 -10.87 -1.37
N ASN A 358 -11.58 -9.55 -1.43
CA ASN A 358 -11.86 -8.78 -2.66
C ASN A 358 -10.88 -9.11 -3.80
N LYS A 359 -9.73 -9.71 -3.50
CA LYS A 359 -8.79 -10.24 -4.51
C LYS A 359 -9.32 -11.50 -5.22
N ILE A 360 -10.45 -12.07 -4.76
CA ILE A 360 -11.10 -13.24 -5.35
C ILE A 360 -12.12 -12.74 -6.37
N GLN A 361 -12.16 -13.37 -7.54
CA GLN A 361 -13.03 -12.91 -8.63
C GLN A 361 -14.52 -13.21 -8.39
N SER A 362 -14.87 -14.39 -7.84
CA SER A 362 -16.27 -14.76 -7.56
C SER A 362 -16.79 -14.11 -6.27
N GLU A 363 -17.97 -13.52 -6.34
CA GLU A 363 -18.63 -12.86 -5.20
C GLU A 363 -19.13 -13.88 -4.16
N GLU A 364 -19.68 -15.02 -4.62
CA GLU A 364 -20.10 -16.10 -3.73
C GLU A 364 -18.90 -16.67 -2.94
N ALA A 365 -17.79 -16.91 -3.64
CA ALA A 365 -16.57 -17.41 -3.01
C ALA A 365 -15.96 -16.42 -1.99
N ARG A 366 -16.19 -15.10 -2.13
CA ARG A 366 -15.70 -14.09 -1.18
C ARG A 366 -16.33 -14.24 0.20
N SER A 367 -17.63 -14.44 0.28
CA SER A 367 -18.34 -14.57 1.55
C SER A 367 -17.92 -15.84 2.28
N GLU A 368 -17.84 -16.95 1.58
CA GLU A 368 -17.36 -18.23 2.12
C GLU A 368 -15.91 -18.12 2.60
N GLN A 369 -15.05 -17.54 1.79
CA GLN A 369 -13.64 -17.37 2.14
C GLN A 369 -13.45 -16.41 3.32
N LYS A 370 -14.26 -15.36 3.44
CA LYS A 370 -14.21 -14.46 4.60
C LYS A 370 -14.54 -15.20 5.89
N TYR A 371 -15.62 -15.99 5.87
CA TYR A 371 -15.99 -16.83 6.99
C TYR A 371 -14.88 -17.83 7.35
N MET A 372 -14.32 -18.49 6.34
CA MET A 372 -13.26 -19.48 6.51
C MET A 372 -11.98 -18.85 7.12
N LEU A 373 -11.59 -17.65 6.68
CA LEU A 373 -10.45 -16.91 7.24
C LEU A 373 -10.69 -16.50 8.70
N TYR A 374 -11.93 -16.14 9.02
CA TYR A 374 -12.31 -15.76 10.39
C TYR A 374 -12.29 -17.00 11.31
N ASP A 375 -12.96 -18.09 10.92
CA ASP A 375 -12.96 -19.38 11.65
C ASP A 375 -11.54 -19.94 11.82
N PHE A 376 -10.75 -19.94 10.76
CA PHE A 376 -9.32 -20.30 10.82
C PHE A 376 -8.58 -19.48 11.88
N SER A 377 -8.81 -18.15 11.91
CA SER A 377 -8.12 -17.25 12.85
C SER A 377 -8.51 -17.54 14.31
N ILE A 378 -9.77 -17.86 14.57
CA ILE A 378 -10.25 -18.26 15.89
C ILE A 378 -9.60 -19.58 16.33
N ARG A 379 -9.69 -20.63 15.49
CA ARG A 379 -9.19 -21.97 15.82
C ARG A 379 -7.68 -22.01 16.02
N ILE A 380 -6.93 -21.27 15.18
CA ILE A 380 -5.48 -21.23 15.33
C ILE A 380 -5.07 -20.41 16.55
N ALA A 381 -5.85 -19.38 16.93
CA ALA A 381 -5.62 -18.63 18.16
C ALA A 381 -5.73 -19.55 19.38
N ARG A 382 -6.79 -20.34 19.43
CA ARG A 382 -6.98 -21.34 20.47
C ARG A 382 -5.84 -22.36 20.51
N THR A 383 -5.44 -22.91 19.37
CA THR A 383 -4.36 -23.89 19.27
C THR A 383 -3.01 -23.31 19.75
N ILE A 384 -2.70 -22.07 19.40
CA ILE A 384 -1.50 -21.37 19.87
C ILE A 384 -1.57 -21.15 21.38
N TYR A 385 -2.73 -20.80 21.93
CA TYR A 385 -2.90 -20.61 23.36
C TYR A 385 -2.77 -21.92 24.15
N GLU A 386 -3.36 -23.02 23.67
CA GLU A 386 -3.20 -24.35 24.25
C GLU A 386 -1.71 -24.76 24.25
N ASN A 387 -1.02 -24.59 23.14
CA ASN A 387 0.43 -24.81 23.08
C ASN A 387 1.22 -23.93 24.06
N TRP A 388 0.81 -22.65 24.20
CA TRP A 388 1.45 -21.73 25.14
C TRP A 388 1.28 -22.14 26.61
N LYS A 389 0.12 -22.69 26.98
CA LYS A 389 -0.09 -23.21 28.36
C LYS A 389 0.97 -24.24 28.73
N ASP A 390 1.30 -25.13 27.79
CA ASP A 390 2.25 -26.22 28.01
C ASP A 390 3.71 -25.79 27.86
N THR A 391 4.01 -25.01 26.81
CA THR A 391 5.37 -24.69 26.38
C THR A 391 5.84 -23.29 26.74
N LYS A 392 4.92 -22.41 27.15
CA LYS A 392 5.11 -20.96 27.29
C LYS A 392 5.58 -20.27 25.98
N SER A 393 5.39 -20.93 24.83
CA SER A 393 5.71 -20.42 23.50
C SER A 393 4.44 -20.12 22.70
N MET A 394 4.35 -18.91 22.14
CA MET A 394 3.26 -18.50 21.22
C MET A 394 3.57 -18.89 19.76
N LEU A 395 4.43 -19.86 19.55
CA LEU A 395 4.87 -20.32 18.24
C LEU A 395 4.34 -21.74 18.01
N LEU A 396 3.88 -22.02 16.79
CA LEU A 396 3.60 -23.39 16.32
C LEU A 396 4.70 -23.85 15.37
N SER A 397 5.20 -25.06 15.58
CA SER A 397 6.14 -25.67 14.65
C SER A 397 5.46 -25.98 13.30
N PRO A 398 6.24 -26.20 12.22
CA PRO A 398 5.69 -26.66 10.95
C PRO A 398 4.85 -27.94 11.08
N GLU A 399 5.27 -28.88 11.94
CA GLU A 399 4.55 -30.13 12.23
C GLU A 399 3.21 -29.83 12.91
N GLN A 400 3.22 -29.03 13.98
CA GLN A 400 1.99 -28.60 14.67
C GLN A 400 1.03 -27.88 13.75
N MET A 401 1.52 -27.02 12.84
CA MET A 401 0.68 -26.36 11.84
C MET A 401 0.08 -27.37 10.86
N LYS A 402 0.84 -28.39 10.43
CA LYS A 402 0.34 -29.44 9.55
C LYS A 402 -0.76 -30.27 10.25
N ASP A 403 -0.56 -30.63 11.51
CA ASP A 403 -1.55 -31.35 12.31
C ASP A 403 -2.82 -30.53 12.50
N PHE A 404 -2.67 -29.23 12.78
CA PHE A 404 -3.78 -28.27 12.84
C PHE A 404 -4.57 -28.22 11.52
N MET A 405 -3.91 -28.07 10.39
CA MET A 405 -4.55 -28.02 9.08
C MET A 405 -5.32 -29.32 8.76
N THR A 406 -4.77 -30.46 9.16
CA THR A 406 -5.41 -31.77 8.98
C THR A 406 -6.62 -31.93 9.90
N ARG A 407 -6.46 -31.60 11.19
CA ARG A 407 -7.49 -31.73 12.23
C ARG A 407 -8.75 -30.93 11.91
N PHE A 408 -8.61 -29.74 11.34
CA PHE A 408 -9.70 -28.83 11.04
C PHE A 408 -10.12 -28.83 9.55
N HIS A 409 -9.64 -29.80 8.78
CA HIS A 409 -9.96 -29.99 7.35
C HIS A 409 -9.60 -28.80 6.44
N TYR A 410 -8.58 -28.01 6.81
CA TYR A 410 -8.04 -26.92 5.98
C TYR A 410 -7.01 -27.40 4.95
N SER A 411 -6.77 -28.71 4.84
CA SER A 411 -5.71 -29.27 3.99
C SER A 411 -6.00 -29.09 2.48
N GLU A 412 -7.24 -28.86 2.10
CA GLU A 412 -7.64 -28.64 0.70
C GLU A 412 -7.34 -27.21 0.20
N VAL A 413 -7.23 -26.24 1.13
CA VAL A 413 -6.97 -24.82 0.83
C VAL A 413 -5.82 -24.22 1.69
N PRO A 414 -4.75 -24.96 1.95
CA PRO A 414 -3.75 -24.58 2.96
C PRO A 414 -3.01 -23.29 2.58
N TYR A 415 -2.79 -23.11 1.30
CA TYR A 415 -2.02 -21.99 0.77
C TYR A 415 -2.77 -20.67 0.92
N GLU A 416 -4.04 -20.62 0.50
CA GLU A 416 -4.86 -19.41 0.54
C GLU A 416 -5.08 -18.93 1.99
N LEU A 417 -5.34 -19.86 2.92
CA LEU A 417 -5.52 -19.53 4.33
C LEU A 417 -4.25 -18.98 4.97
N LYS A 418 -3.11 -19.65 4.77
CA LYS A 418 -1.82 -19.18 5.30
C LYS A 418 -1.43 -17.82 4.72
N ARG A 419 -1.62 -17.61 3.42
CA ARG A 419 -1.26 -16.40 2.71
C ARG A 419 -2.13 -15.21 3.10
N ARG A 420 -3.45 -15.41 3.28
CA ARG A 420 -4.42 -14.35 3.51
C ARG A 420 -4.73 -14.11 4.98
N SER A 421 -4.25 -14.95 5.88
CA SER A 421 -4.47 -14.82 7.32
C SER A 421 -3.54 -13.79 7.98
N LEU A 422 -3.86 -13.46 9.23
CA LEU A 422 -3.01 -12.62 10.10
C LEU A 422 -1.86 -13.42 10.76
N ILE A 423 -1.54 -14.60 10.22
CA ILE A 423 -0.45 -15.43 10.69
C ILE A 423 0.83 -15.07 9.96
N ASN A 424 1.91 -14.92 10.69
CA ASN A 424 3.25 -14.76 10.17
C ASN A 424 4.09 -16.00 10.48
N ARG A 425 5.15 -16.16 9.71
CA ARG A 425 6.16 -17.17 9.94
C ARG A 425 7.48 -16.49 10.29
N ASN A 426 8.15 -16.97 11.32
CA ASN A 426 9.46 -16.42 11.67
C ASN A 426 10.57 -17.06 10.81
N VAL A 427 11.80 -16.53 10.94
CA VAL A 427 12.99 -17.02 10.22
C VAL A 427 13.29 -18.49 10.49
N SER A 428 12.87 -19.03 11.62
CA SER A 428 13.03 -20.44 12.00
C SER A 428 11.90 -21.34 11.51
N GLY A 429 10.95 -20.80 10.75
CA GLY A 429 9.84 -21.56 10.16
C GLY A 429 8.62 -21.74 11.07
N TYR A 430 8.62 -21.20 12.28
CA TYR A 430 7.52 -21.29 13.21
C TYR A 430 6.43 -20.26 12.88
N TYR A 431 5.18 -20.65 13.08
CA TYR A 431 4.00 -19.81 12.83
C TYR A 431 3.57 -19.07 14.09
N LYS A 432 3.22 -17.80 13.94
CA LYS A 432 2.66 -16.95 14.99
C LYS A 432 1.70 -15.91 14.39
N PHE A 433 0.84 -15.33 15.20
CA PHE A 433 0.13 -14.14 14.76
C PHE A 433 1.10 -12.98 14.46
N ALA A 434 0.74 -12.18 13.49
CA ALA A 434 1.48 -10.97 13.10
C ALA A 434 1.73 -10.02 14.29
N HIS A 435 0.88 -10.07 15.30
CA HIS A 435 1.05 -9.46 16.61
C HIS A 435 0.23 -10.23 17.67
N LYS A 436 0.70 -10.24 18.93
CA LYS A 436 0.03 -10.88 20.07
C LYS A 436 -1.43 -10.40 20.22
N SER A 437 -1.70 -9.10 20.01
CA SER A 437 -3.05 -8.57 20.17
C SER A 437 -4.08 -9.13 19.19
N PHE A 438 -3.67 -9.63 18.01
CA PHE A 438 -4.58 -10.36 17.13
C PHE A 438 -4.92 -11.74 17.69
N LEU A 439 -3.91 -12.46 18.22
CA LEU A 439 -4.14 -13.70 18.97
C LEU A 439 -5.16 -13.45 20.08
N GLU A 440 -4.92 -12.45 20.91
CA GLU A 440 -5.76 -12.09 22.04
C GLU A 440 -7.18 -11.67 21.63
N PHE A 441 -7.33 -10.97 20.51
CA PHE A 441 -8.65 -10.63 19.94
C PHE A 441 -9.46 -11.88 19.56
N PHE A 442 -8.85 -12.82 18.82
CA PHE A 442 -9.55 -14.04 18.41
C PHE A 442 -9.80 -15.01 19.56
N LEU A 443 -8.94 -15.02 20.57
CA LEU A 443 -9.20 -15.76 21.81
C LEU A 443 -10.41 -15.21 22.58
N ALA A 444 -10.52 -13.89 22.65
CA ALA A 444 -11.69 -13.25 23.26
C ALA A 444 -12.98 -13.60 22.50
N GLN A 445 -12.92 -13.62 21.15
CA GLN A 445 -14.04 -14.05 20.31
C GLN A 445 -14.43 -15.51 20.58
N GLU A 446 -13.45 -16.41 20.65
CA GLU A 446 -13.72 -17.82 20.93
C GLU A 446 -14.39 -17.99 22.30
N TYR A 447 -13.86 -17.34 23.33
CA TYR A 447 -14.42 -17.46 24.67
C TYR A 447 -15.82 -16.84 24.79
N PHE A 448 -16.04 -15.72 24.12
CA PHE A 448 -17.33 -15.03 24.13
C PHE A 448 -18.44 -15.88 23.50
N HIS A 449 -18.16 -16.59 22.41
CA HIS A 449 -19.13 -17.45 21.74
C HIS A 449 -19.21 -18.88 22.35
N ASN A 450 -18.16 -19.31 23.07
CA ASN A 450 -18.07 -20.64 23.68
C ASN A 450 -17.62 -20.55 25.15
N PRO A 451 -18.45 -20.03 26.06
CA PRO A 451 -18.06 -19.77 27.45
C PRO A 451 -17.76 -21.04 28.26
N THR A 452 -18.08 -22.23 27.74
CA THR A 452 -17.76 -23.53 28.39
C THR A 452 -16.30 -23.94 28.26
N SER A 453 -15.50 -23.23 27.46
CA SER A 453 -14.05 -23.46 27.38
C SER A 453 -13.40 -23.00 28.69
N ASN A 454 -12.62 -23.86 29.35
CA ASN A 454 -11.81 -23.54 30.55
C ASN A 454 -10.70 -22.53 30.20
N PHE A 455 -11.07 -21.29 29.96
CA PHE A 455 -10.17 -20.24 29.52
C PHE A 455 -9.95 -19.23 30.66
N GLU A 456 -8.73 -19.19 31.20
CA GLU A 456 -8.42 -18.37 32.37
C GLU A 456 -7.77 -17.01 32.03
N PHE A 457 -7.61 -16.67 30.74
CA PHE A 457 -6.89 -15.48 30.26
C PHE A 457 -5.47 -15.31 30.83
N GLU A 458 -4.87 -16.40 31.37
CA GLU A 458 -3.51 -16.35 31.91
C GLU A 458 -2.55 -15.87 30.82
N GLY A 459 -1.75 -14.84 31.11
CA GLY A 459 -0.80 -14.26 30.16
C GLY A 459 -1.41 -13.57 28.95
N MET A 460 -2.75 -13.38 28.89
CA MET A 460 -3.51 -12.82 27.77
C MET A 460 -4.35 -11.63 28.25
N ASP A 461 -3.68 -10.58 28.74
CA ASP A 461 -4.35 -9.42 29.37
C ASP A 461 -5.28 -8.68 28.41
N MET A 462 -4.88 -8.55 27.14
CA MET A 462 -5.73 -7.93 26.12
C MET A 462 -6.92 -8.81 25.75
N ALA A 463 -6.81 -10.15 25.80
CA ALA A 463 -7.95 -11.04 25.53
C ALA A 463 -9.01 -10.88 26.61
N ARG A 464 -8.61 -10.83 27.89
CA ARG A 464 -9.53 -10.52 29.00
C ARG A 464 -10.24 -9.18 28.78
N ARG A 465 -9.47 -8.15 28.44
CA ARG A 465 -10.01 -6.82 28.18
C ARG A 465 -10.97 -6.81 27.00
N PHE A 466 -10.64 -7.45 25.89
CA PHE A 466 -11.55 -7.55 24.73
C PHE A 466 -12.85 -8.27 25.11
N TYR A 467 -12.75 -9.36 25.85
CA TYR A 467 -13.91 -10.09 26.33
C TYR A 467 -14.82 -9.19 27.21
N GLU A 468 -14.25 -8.52 28.22
CA GLU A 468 -14.98 -7.59 29.09
C GLU A 468 -15.63 -6.46 28.27
N GLU A 469 -14.90 -5.89 27.28
CA GLU A 469 -15.42 -4.84 26.40
C GLU A 469 -16.55 -5.35 25.48
N MET A 470 -16.53 -6.63 25.08
CA MET A 470 -17.62 -7.28 24.34
C MET A 470 -18.87 -7.42 25.22
N CYS A 471 -18.72 -7.91 26.43
CA CYS A 471 -19.81 -8.02 27.39
C CYS A 471 -20.42 -6.63 27.71
N ILE A 472 -19.58 -5.61 27.86
CA ILE A 472 -20.04 -4.21 28.05
C ILE A 472 -20.79 -3.71 26.81
N SER A 473 -20.34 -4.06 25.60
CA SER A 473 -21.04 -3.67 24.37
C SER A 473 -22.44 -4.27 24.32
N ASP A 474 -22.58 -5.58 24.62
CA ASP A 474 -23.87 -6.26 24.69
C ASP A 474 -24.79 -5.61 25.77
N PHE A 475 -24.21 -5.29 26.92
CA PHE A 475 -24.98 -4.62 27.98
C PHE A 475 -25.58 -3.30 27.48
N TRP A 476 -24.80 -2.47 26.77
CA TRP A 476 -25.30 -1.21 26.22
C TRP A 476 -26.35 -1.42 25.14
N ASP A 477 -26.15 -2.41 24.27
CA ASP A 477 -27.09 -2.76 23.20
C ASP A 477 -28.41 -3.27 23.79
N TRP A 478 -28.37 -4.08 24.84
CA TRP A 478 -29.56 -4.54 25.56
C TRP A 478 -30.28 -3.39 26.26
N GLN A 479 -29.54 -2.42 26.82
CA GLN A 479 -30.13 -1.25 27.44
C GLN A 479 -30.76 -0.29 26.42
N GLU A 480 -30.11 -0.09 25.28
CA GLU A 480 -30.60 0.77 24.20
C GLU A 480 -31.87 0.23 23.55
N ASN A 481 -32.04 -1.09 23.54
CA ASN A 481 -33.22 -1.79 23.02
C ASN A 481 -34.30 -2.07 24.11
N ASP A 482 -34.21 -1.48 25.29
CA ASP A 482 -35.10 -1.70 26.42
C ASP A 482 -35.20 -3.16 26.91
N TYR A 483 -34.16 -3.98 26.66
CA TYR A 483 -34.11 -5.38 27.10
C TYR A 483 -33.73 -5.49 28.57
N ILE A 484 -32.91 -4.58 29.04
CA ILE A 484 -32.52 -4.42 30.42
C ILE A 484 -32.62 -2.95 30.83
N LYS A 485 -32.88 -2.70 32.12
CA LYS A 485 -32.92 -1.35 32.66
C LYS A 485 -32.29 -1.29 34.03
N LEU A 486 -31.26 -0.45 34.15
CA LEU A 486 -30.67 -0.15 35.45
C LEU A 486 -31.47 0.95 36.12
N VAL A 487 -32.11 0.65 37.26
CA VAL A 487 -32.96 1.58 38.00
C VAL A 487 -32.46 1.75 39.43
N GLN A 488 -32.62 2.93 39.97
CA GLN A 488 -32.32 3.20 41.36
C GLN A 488 -33.60 3.05 42.20
N VAL A 489 -33.58 2.12 43.11
CA VAL A 489 -34.72 1.84 44.00
C VAL A 489 -34.41 2.36 45.41
N LYS A 490 -35.33 3.16 45.96
CA LYS A 490 -35.24 3.60 47.36
C LYS A 490 -35.67 2.45 48.27
N ASN A 491 -34.75 1.93 49.06
CA ASN A 491 -35.04 0.95 50.10
C ASN A 491 -35.05 1.64 51.45
N LYS A 492 -36.05 1.31 52.27
CA LYS A 492 -36.23 1.90 53.61
C LYS A 492 -35.08 1.56 54.58
N THR A 493 -34.37 0.47 54.34
CA THR A 493 -33.34 -0.05 55.23
C THR A 493 -31.92 0.36 54.81
N TYR A 494 -31.64 0.47 53.50
CA TYR A 494 -30.29 0.63 52.96
C TYR A 494 -30.09 1.88 52.06
N GLY A 495 -31.12 2.73 51.94
CA GLY A 495 -31.01 3.94 51.10
C GLY A 495 -31.36 3.71 49.64
N VAL A 496 -30.57 4.29 48.72
CA VAL A 496 -30.73 4.11 47.25
C VAL A 496 -29.89 2.93 46.82
N GLU A 497 -30.48 1.97 46.12
CA GLU A 497 -29.84 0.76 45.64
C GLU A 497 -30.02 0.63 44.14
N ASP A 498 -28.99 0.15 43.45
CA ASP A 498 -29.07 -0.19 42.03
C ASP A 498 -29.75 -1.54 41.83
N CYS A 499 -30.81 -1.54 41.04
CA CYS A 499 -31.62 -2.71 40.67
C CYS A 499 -31.59 -2.88 39.14
N LEU A 500 -31.42 -4.10 38.68
CA LEU A 500 -31.52 -4.44 37.27
C LEU A 500 -32.92 -5.02 37.00
N GLU A 501 -33.64 -4.40 36.08
CA GLU A 501 -34.89 -4.93 35.52
C GLU A 501 -34.60 -5.57 34.18
N ILE A 502 -35.02 -6.84 33.98
CA ILE A 502 -34.80 -7.63 32.76
C ILE A 502 -36.16 -7.94 32.16
N ASN A 503 -36.34 -7.70 30.87
CA ASN A 503 -37.56 -8.06 30.16
C ASN A 503 -37.54 -9.57 29.82
N SER A 504 -38.62 -10.28 30.23
CA SER A 504 -38.68 -11.75 30.15
C SER A 504 -38.79 -12.34 28.74
N ASP A 505 -39.06 -11.51 27.73
CA ASP A 505 -39.33 -11.99 26.36
C ASP A 505 -38.05 -12.12 25.51
N ILE A 506 -36.88 -12.03 26.15
CA ILE A 506 -35.60 -11.91 25.43
C ILE A 506 -34.54 -12.83 26.01
N ASP A 507 -33.78 -13.44 25.11
CA ASP A 507 -32.64 -14.30 25.44
C ASP A 507 -31.43 -13.44 25.77
N VAL A 508 -31.29 -13.06 27.03
CA VAL A 508 -30.11 -12.37 27.54
C VAL A 508 -29.10 -13.40 28.03
N GLU A 509 -27.87 -13.38 27.48
CA GLU A 509 -26.80 -14.24 28.00
C GLU A 509 -26.37 -13.74 29.39
N TYR A 510 -26.83 -14.41 30.43
CA TYR A 510 -26.61 -13.99 31.81
C TYR A 510 -25.13 -14.00 32.24
N SER A 511 -24.29 -14.84 31.64
CA SER A 511 -22.85 -14.84 31.89
C SER A 511 -22.21 -13.55 31.42
N HIS A 512 -22.53 -13.12 30.20
CA HIS A 512 -22.04 -11.85 29.64
C HIS A 512 -22.56 -10.65 30.42
N LEU A 513 -23.83 -10.71 30.86
CA LEU A 513 -24.42 -9.65 31.70
C LEU A 513 -23.70 -9.52 33.04
N ALA A 514 -23.44 -10.64 33.70
CA ALA A 514 -22.71 -10.66 34.98
C ALA A 514 -21.28 -10.11 34.82
N ASP A 515 -20.58 -10.55 33.78
CA ASP A 515 -19.22 -10.10 33.50
C ASP A 515 -19.16 -8.62 33.09
N ALA A 516 -20.15 -8.12 32.34
CA ALA A 516 -20.27 -6.69 32.03
C ALA A 516 -20.47 -5.84 33.30
N LEU A 517 -21.35 -6.26 34.17
CA LEU A 517 -21.58 -5.57 35.46
C LEU A 517 -20.33 -5.57 36.32
N TYR A 518 -19.63 -6.70 36.39
CA TYR A 518 -18.36 -6.81 37.10
C TYR A 518 -17.30 -5.87 36.52
N ALA A 519 -17.10 -5.89 35.22
CA ALA A 519 -16.14 -5.05 34.51
C ALA A 519 -16.42 -3.55 34.64
N MET A 520 -17.70 -3.17 34.71
CA MET A 520 -18.14 -1.78 34.96
C MET A 520 -18.13 -1.38 36.44
N HIS A 521 -17.79 -2.29 37.37
CA HIS A 521 -17.88 -2.09 38.82
C HIS A 521 -19.27 -1.74 39.31
N ILE A 522 -20.33 -2.22 38.65
CA ILE A 522 -21.71 -2.02 39.07
C ILE A 522 -22.09 -3.10 40.10
N GLN A 523 -22.37 -2.66 41.31
CA GLN A 523 -22.84 -3.53 42.39
C GLN A 523 -24.37 -3.52 42.44
N LEU A 524 -24.97 -4.58 41.92
CA LEU A 524 -26.41 -4.77 42.03
C LEU A 524 -26.80 -5.30 43.43
N LYS A 525 -27.90 -4.79 44.00
CA LYS A 525 -28.51 -5.34 45.20
C LYS A 525 -29.70 -6.26 44.92
N SER A 526 -30.30 -6.09 43.75
CA SER A 526 -31.43 -6.92 43.33
C SER A 526 -31.53 -7.00 41.79
N VAL A 527 -32.12 -8.08 41.32
CA VAL A 527 -32.50 -8.28 39.92
C VAL A 527 -33.99 -8.55 39.92
N ARG A 528 -34.76 -7.86 39.09
CA ARG A 528 -36.17 -8.05 38.91
C ARG A 528 -36.47 -8.65 37.56
N PHE A 529 -37.32 -9.65 37.56
CA PHE A 529 -37.94 -10.21 36.38
C PHE A 529 -39.39 -9.75 36.34
N PRO A 530 -39.96 -9.49 35.17
CA PRO A 530 -41.37 -9.09 35.02
C PRO A 530 -42.35 -10.11 35.58
#